data_7921598441bcb2a8d6e04815c17b9115
#
_entry.id   7921598441bcb2a8d6e04815c17b9115
#
_cell.length_a   1.000
_cell.length_b   1.000
_cell.length_c   1.000
_cell.angle_alpha   90.00
_cell.angle_beta   90.00
_cell.angle_gamma   90.00
#
_symmetry.space_group_name_H-M   'P 1'
#
loop_
_entity.id
_entity.type
_entity.pdbx_description
1 polymer ?
#
loop_
_entity_poly.entity_id
_entity_poly.type
_entity_poly.pdbx_seq_one_letter_code
_entity_poly.pdbx_strand_id
1 'polypeptide(L)'
;MFLLLVFASSNTFAQLYNFKTFNTKHSLANSTINAIHQSNEGYIWFATQGGGLSRFDGKTFKNYTKEDGLISNDITAVYEDDEHNIWIGSIEGLTKFNGKTFKNFTDRDGLGKYTVYGI
;
A
#
# COMPACT_ATOMS: atom_id res chain seq x y z
N MET A 1 -14.89 -12.62 0.17
CA MET A 1 -14.00 -11.51 0.06
C MET A 1 -13.97 -10.70 1.30
N PHE A 2 -12.95 -10.94 2.05
CA PHE A 2 -12.81 -10.20 3.28
C PHE A 2 -12.55 -8.71 3.04
N LEU A 3 -12.12 -8.34 1.82
CA LEU A 3 -11.96 -6.95 1.48
C LEU A 3 -13.22 -6.16 1.73
N LEU A 4 -14.36 -6.75 1.45
CA LEU A 4 -15.61 -6.07 1.68
C LEU A 4 -15.82 -5.78 3.15
N LEU A 5 -15.34 -6.67 4.00
CA LEU A 5 -15.51 -6.49 5.44
C LEU A 5 -14.75 -5.29 5.94
N VAL A 6 -13.59 -5.02 5.35
CA VAL A 6 -12.79 -3.89 5.75
C VAL A 6 -13.53 -2.59 5.53
N PHE A 7 -14.29 -2.51 4.45
CA PHE A 7 -14.97 -1.29 4.09
C PHE A 7 -16.42 -1.23 4.52
N ALA A 8 -16.95 -2.33 4.99
CA ALA A 8 -18.35 -2.36 5.41
C ALA A 8 -18.62 -1.44 6.58
N SER A 9 -17.58 -1.08 7.31
CA SER A 9 -17.73 -0.18 8.45
C SER A 9 -17.80 1.29 8.05
N SER A 10 -17.58 1.60 6.78
CA SER A 10 -17.58 2.98 6.30
C SER A 10 -18.68 3.17 5.27
N ASN A 11 -19.51 4.18 5.47
CA ASN A 11 -20.56 4.48 4.52
C ASN A 11 -20.03 4.77 3.14
N THR A 12 -18.90 5.44 3.07
CA THR A 12 -18.28 5.77 1.79
C THR A 12 -17.97 4.50 1.02
N PHE A 13 -17.52 3.49 1.71
CA PHE A 13 -17.12 2.25 1.05
C PHE A 13 -18.26 1.30 0.80
N ALA A 14 -19.42 1.57 1.37
CA ALA A 14 -20.56 0.78 1.02
C ALA A 14 -20.84 0.88 -0.47
N GLN A 15 -20.38 1.96 -1.08
CA GLN A 15 -20.54 2.17 -2.50
C GLN A 15 -19.47 1.51 -3.31
N LEU A 16 -18.47 0.99 -2.64
CA LEU A 16 -17.38 0.30 -3.28
C LEU A 16 -17.53 -1.20 -3.18
N TYR A 17 -18.74 -1.68 -3.04
CA TYR A 17 -18.92 -3.12 -3.04
C TYR A 17 -18.50 -3.74 -4.36
N ASN A 18 -18.36 -2.93 -5.38
CA ASN A 18 -17.77 -3.39 -6.64
C ASN A 18 -16.30 -3.68 -6.49
N PHE A 19 -15.80 -3.40 -5.35
CA PHE A 19 -14.41 -3.61 -5.00
C PHE A 19 -13.95 -5.03 -5.30
N LYS A 20 -14.80 -5.99 -5.14
CA LYS A 20 -14.46 -7.38 -5.41
C LYS A 20 -14.05 -7.59 -6.87
N THR A 21 -14.34 -6.65 -7.74
CA THR A 21 -13.96 -6.76 -9.13
C THR A 21 -12.62 -6.10 -9.42
N PHE A 22 -12.03 -5.41 -8.42
CA PHE A 22 -10.75 -4.78 -8.61
C PHE A 22 -9.66 -5.83 -8.69
N ASN A 23 -8.89 -5.79 -9.75
CA ASN A 23 -7.76 -6.68 -9.96
C ASN A 23 -6.86 -6.02 -11.01
N THR A 24 -5.96 -6.78 -11.59
CA THR A 24 -5.02 -6.21 -12.57
C THR A 24 -5.71 -5.63 -13.79
N LYS A 25 -6.92 -6.06 -14.10
CA LYS A 25 -7.68 -5.48 -15.21
C LYS A 25 -8.10 -4.06 -14.90
N HIS A 26 -8.15 -3.68 -13.64
CA HIS A 26 -8.53 -2.34 -13.21
C HIS A 26 -7.32 -1.52 -12.80
N SER A 27 -6.15 -1.93 -13.26
CA SER A 27 -4.88 -1.22 -13.00
C SER A 27 -4.35 -1.37 -11.59
N LEU A 28 -4.90 -2.27 -10.81
CA LEU A 28 -4.28 -2.68 -9.56
C LEU A 28 -2.97 -3.39 -9.90
N ALA A 29 -1.90 -3.05 -9.18
CA ALA A 29 -0.56 -3.54 -9.50
C ALA A 29 -0.47 -5.07 -9.48
N ASN A 30 -1.19 -5.70 -8.58
CA ASN A 30 -1.21 -7.16 -8.46
C ASN A 30 -2.48 -7.55 -7.75
N SER A 31 -2.97 -8.77 -8.05
CA SER A 31 -4.21 -9.25 -7.43
C SER A 31 -4.00 -9.78 -6.02
N THR A 32 -2.77 -10.08 -5.63
CA THR A 32 -2.49 -10.57 -4.29
C THR A 32 -2.18 -9.41 -3.37
N ILE A 33 -3.06 -9.16 -2.44
CA ILE A 33 -2.98 -8.01 -1.56
C ILE A 33 -2.61 -8.48 -0.16
N ASN A 34 -1.53 -7.93 0.38
CA ASN A 34 -1.06 -8.28 1.71
C ASN A 34 -1.58 -7.34 2.78
N ALA A 35 -1.86 -6.09 2.43
CA ALA A 35 -2.35 -5.12 3.41
C ALA A 35 -3.08 -4.00 2.70
N ILE A 36 -3.99 -3.36 3.43
CA ILE A 36 -4.79 -2.26 2.92
C ILE A 36 -4.82 -1.19 4.00
N HIS A 37 -4.69 0.06 3.58
CA HIS A 37 -4.79 1.19 4.51
C HIS A 37 -5.63 2.29 3.88
N GLN A 38 -6.60 2.77 4.62
CA GLN A 38 -7.41 3.91 4.20
C GLN A 38 -6.78 5.19 4.74
N SER A 39 -6.43 6.08 3.81
CA SER A 39 -5.84 7.36 4.17
C SER A 39 -6.93 8.32 4.63
N ASN A 40 -6.56 9.24 5.52
CA ASN A 40 -7.46 10.31 5.92
C ASN A 40 -7.76 11.26 4.78
N GLU A 41 -6.98 11.21 3.73
CA GLU A 41 -7.17 12.08 2.57
C GLU A 41 -8.02 11.46 1.48
N GLY A 42 -8.61 10.30 1.77
CA GLY A 42 -9.52 9.69 0.82
C GLY A 42 -8.90 8.68 -0.11
N TYR A 43 -7.63 8.39 0.06
CA TYR A 43 -6.97 7.35 -0.74
C TYR A 43 -7.07 6.00 -0.04
N ILE A 44 -7.01 4.96 -0.86
CA ILE A 44 -6.88 3.60 -0.34
C ILE A 44 -5.56 3.05 -0.88
N TRP A 45 -4.74 2.57 0.04
CA TRP A 45 -3.43 2.04 -0.31
C TRP A 45 -3.46 0.53 -0.23
N PHE A 46 -2.93 -0.12 -1.26
CA PHE A 46 -2.88 -1.57 -1.33
C PHE A 46 -1.42 -2.01 -1.40
N ALA A 47 -1.01 -2.78 -0.41
CA ALA A 47 0.31 -3.40 -0.41
C ALA A 47 0.18 -4.74 -1.14
N THR A 48 0.87 -4.90 -2.26
CA THR A 48 0.73 -6.09 -3.07
C THR A 48 1.97 -6.94 -3.04
N GLN A 49 1.80 -8.21 -3.39
CA GLN A 49 2.89 -9.15 -3.47
C GLN A 49 3.47 -9.08 -4.88
N GLY A 50 4.68 -8.52 -4.99
CA GLY A 50 5.39 -8.46 -6.26
C GLY A 50 5.02 -7.32 -7.20
N GLY A 51 3.92 -6.64 -6.93
CA GLY A 51 3.45 -5.55 -7.79
C GLY A 51 3.71 -4.17 -7.25
N GLY A 52 4.28 -4.07 -6.05
CA GLY A 52 4.53 -2.78 -5.44
C GLY A 52 3.35 -2.27 -4.65
N LEU A 53 3.22 -0.95 -4.60
CA LEU A 53 2.19 -0.27 -3.84
C LEU A 53 1.20 0.38 -4.80
N SER A 54 -0.08 0.17 -4.56
CA SER A 54 -1.12 0.79 -5.37
C SER A 54 -1.92 1.77 -4.53
N ARG A 55 -2.24 2.91 -5.12
CA ARG A 55 -3.08 3.92 -4.49
C ARG A 55 -4.33 4.11 -5.34
N PHE A 56 -5.48 4.02 -4.72
CA PHE A 56 -6.77 4.20 -5.38
C PHE A 56 -7.42 5.49 -4.87
N ASP A 57 -7.84 6.35 -5.78
CA ASP A 57 -8.44 7.64 -5.41
C ASP A 57 -9.96 7.65 -5.54
N GLY A 58 -10.56 6.50 -5.81
CA GLY A 58 -12.00 6.41 -6.05
C GLY A 58 -12.33 6.19 -7.50
N LYS A 59 -11.40 6.44 -8.40
CA LYS A 59 -11.60 6.26 -9.82
C LYS A 59 -10.46 5.52 -10.48
N THR A 60 -9.23 5.88 -10.17
CA THR A 60 -8.07 5.32 -10.84
C THR A 60 -7.03 4.86 -9.83
N PHE A 61 -6.17 3.96 -10.29
CA PHE A 61 -5.04 3.46 -9.51
C PHE A 61 -3.77 4.12 -9.96
N LYS A 62 -2.92 4.47 -9.00
CA LYS A 62 -1.55 4.85 -9.27
C LYS A 62 -0.65 3.82 -8.61
N ASN A 63 0.26 3.25 -9.39
CA ASN A 63 1.12 2.19 -8.93
C ASN A 63 2.54 2.68 -8.75
N TYR A 64 3.15 2.30 -7.64
CA TYR A 64 4.54 2.64 -7.31
C TYR A 64 5.34 1.36 -7.20
N THR A 65 6.51 1.34 -7.80
CA THR A 65 7.38 0.18 -7.81
C THR A 65 8.81 0.58 -7.50
N LYS A 66 9.72 -0.39 -7.61
CA LYS A 66 11.14 -0.13 -7.41
C LYS A 66 11.65 0.92 -8.39
N GLU A 67 11.06 1.00 -9.56
CA GLU A 67 11.47 2.00 -10.54
C GLU A 67 11.13 3.42 -10.08
N ASP A 68 10.18 3.55 -9.18
CA ASP A 68 9.81 4.84 -8.63
C ASP A 68 10.57 5.18 -7.36
N GLY A 69 11.30 4.21 -6.80
CA GLY A 69 12.09 4.44 -5.61
C GLY A 69 11.78 3.54 -4.43
N LEU A 70 10.81 2.64 -4.56
CA LEU A 70 10.56 1.67 -3.49
C LEU A 70 11.75 0.72 -3.37
N ILE A 71 11.99 0.24 -2.15
CA ILE A 71 13.07 -0.69 -1.92
C ILE A 71 12.75 -2.08 -2.47
N SER A 72 11.46 -2.42 -2.56
CA SER A 72 11.01 -3.74 -3.01
C SER A 72 9.63 -3.62 -3.63
N ASN A 73 9.31 -4.56 -4.52
CA ASN A 73 7.95 -4.69 -5.06
C ASN A 73 7.09 -5.63 -4.22
N ASP A 74 7.67 -6.32 -3.25
CA ASP A 74 6.92 -7.18 -2.34
C ASP A 74 6.60 -6.39 -1.08
N ILE A 75 5.42 -5.83 -1.05
CA ILE A 75 5.02 -4.95 0.05
C ILE A 75 4.18 -5.74 1.04
N THR A 76 4.52 -5.64 2.31
CA THR A 76 3.87 -6.41 3.37
C THR A 76 3.00 -5.56 4.27
N ALA A 77 3.24 -4.26 4.32
CA ALA A 77 2.48 -3.39 5.21
C ALA A 77 2.47 -1.98 4.65
N VAL A 78 1.42 -1.23 4.97
CA VAL A 78 1.33 0.16 4.59
C VAL A 78 0.59 0.91 5.70
N TYR A 79 1.06 2.11 6.03
CA TYR A 79 0.50 2.89 7.12
C TYR A 79 0.76 4.38 6.88
N GLU A 80 -0.21 5.21 7.20
CA GLU A 80 -0.06 6.65 7.13
C GLU A 80 0.11 7.22 8.54
N ASP A 81 1.15 8.05 8.75
CA ASP A 81 1.37 8.66 10.04
C ASP A 81 0.62 10.00 10.15
N ASP A 82 0.77 10.65 11.30
CA ASP A 82 0.04 11.89 11.56
C ASP A 82 0.50 13.05 10.68
N GLU A 83 1.66 12.93 10.08
CA GLU A 83 2.20 13.94 9.18
C GLU A 83 1.93 13.61 7.73
N HIS A 84 1.07 12.62 7.50
CA HIS A 84 0.66 12.18 6.15
C HIS A 84 1.79 11.54 5.36
N ASN A 85 2.80 11.05 6.04
CA ASN A 85 3.81 10.21 5.39
C ASN A 85 3.27 8.79 5.30
N ILE A 86 3.56 8.14 4.19
CA ILE A 86 3.17 6.75 4.01
C ILE A 86 4.39 5.89 4.31
N TRP A 87 4.23 4.99 5.26
CA TRP A 87 5.26 4.04 5.64
C TRP A 87 4.96 2.71 5.00
N ILE A 88 5.93 2.17 4.31
CA ILE A 88 5.75 1.00 3.46
C ILE A 88 6.73 -0.07 3.90
N GLY A 89 6.20 -1.15 4.46
CA GLY A 89 7.01 -2.28 4.88
C GLY A 89 7.16 -3.27 3.73
N SER A 90 8.31 -3.90 3.64
CA SER A 90 8.57 -4.86 2.59
C SER A 90 9.48 -5.97 3.08
N ILE A 91 9.75 -6.94 2.21
CA ILE A 91 10.65 -8.03 2.54
C ILE A 91 12.10 -7.58 2.64
N GLU A 92 12.43 -6.39 2.15
CA GLU A 92 13.80 -5.91 2.11
C GLU A 92 14.04 -4.70 3.00
N GLY A 93 13.01 -4.19 3.65
CA GLY A 93 13.18 -3.04 4.52
C GLY A 93 11.94 -2.18 4.58
N LEU A 94 12.14 -0.92 4.95
CA LEU A 94 11.08 0.04 5.18
C LEU A 94 11.29 1.24 4.27
N THR A 95 10.21 1.75 3.70
CA THR A 95 10.25 2.94 2.86
C THR A 95 9.31 3.98 3.43
N LYS A 96 9.75 5.23 3.49
CA LYS A 96 8.93 6.37 3.86
C LYS A 96 8.65 7.19 2.60
N PHE A 97 7.39 7.46 2.32
CA PHE A 97 6.98 8.23 1.16
C PHE A 97 6.25 9.47 1.63
N ASN A 98 6.72 10.64 1.24
CA ASN A 98 6.11 11.90 1.66
C ASN A 98 5.18 12.49 0.62
N GLY A 99 4.84 11.71 -0.40
CA GLY A 99 4.00 12.17 -1.50
C GLY A 99 4.81 12.58 -2.72
N LYS A 100 6.11 12.80 -2.56
CA LYS A 100 6.98 13.21 -3.64
C LYS A 100 8.22 12.35 -3.76
N THR A 101 8.86 12.04 -2.65
CA THR A 101 10.12 11.30 -2.65
C THR A 101 10.02 10.11 -1.71
N PHE A 102 10.86 9.12 -1.99
CA PHE A 102 10.95 7.91 -1.19
C PHE A 102 12.27 7.90 -0.43
N LYS A 103 12.21 7.51 0.83
CA LYS A 103 13.40 7.29 1.63
C LYS A 103 13.38 5.87 2.14
N ASN A 104 14.42 5.12 1.82
CA ASN A 104 14.51 3.71 2.17
C ASN A 104 15.40 3.50 3.38
N PHE A 105 14.95 2.63 4.28
CA PHE A 105 15.70 2.24 5.47
C PHE A 105 15.96 0.74 5.35
N THR A 106 17.21 0.35 5.50
CA THR A 106 17.63 -1.03 5.38
C THR A 106 18.39 -1.44 6.61
N ASP A 107 19.01 -2.62 6.58
CA ASP A 107 19.81 -3.08 7.69
C ASP A 107 21.01 -2.17 7.95
N ARG A 108 21.46 -1.44 6.94
CA ARG A 108 22.55 -0.46 7.11
C ARG A 108 22.11 0.71 7.99
N ASP A 109 20.81 0.96 8.05
CA ASP A 109 20.26 2.05 8.85
C ASP A 109 19.82 1.58 10.23
N GLY A 110 20.19 0.35 10.60
CA GLY A 110 19.85 -0.18 11.90
C GLY A 110 18.54 -0.89 11.97
N LEU A 111 17.88 -1.11 10.83
CA LEU A 111 16.59 -1.75 10.80
C LEU A 111 16.68 -3.26 11.08
N GLY A 112 17.82 -3.87 10.74
CA GLY A 112 17.98 -5.30 10.82
C GLY A 112 17.63 -5.96 9.49
N LYS A 113 17.85 -7.28 9.44
CA LYS A 113 17.67 -8.03 8.20
C LYS A 113 16.36 -8.78 8.16
N TYR A 114 15.35 -8.24 8.77
CA TYR A 114 14.07 -8.92 8.87
C TYR A 114 13.06 -8.28 7.93
N THR A 115 12.16 -9.12 7.44
CA THR A 115 11.02 -8.62 6.70
C THR A 115 10.14 -7.80 7.63
N VAL A 116 9.67 -6.66 7.15
CA VAL A 116 8.78 -5.80 7.92
C VAL A 116 7.35 -6.26 7.64
N TYR A 117 6.67 -6.77 8.66
CA TYR A 117 5.29 -7.22 8.51
C TYR A 117 4.27 -6.24 9.09
N GLY A 118 4.70 -5.32 9.92
CA GLY A 118 3.80 -4.36 10.53
C GLY A 118 4.54 -3.08 10.87
N ILE A 119 3.81 -2.03 10.93
CA ILE A 119 4.36 -0.70 11.21
C ILE A 119 3.62 -0.03 12.40
#